data_7048a378095223750bbf0af5d2b37c82
#
_entry.id   7048a378095223750bbf0af5d2b37c82
#
_cell.length_a   1.000
_cell.length_b   1.000
_cell.length_c   1.000
_cell.angle_alpha   90.00
_cell.angle_beta   90.00
_cell.angle_gamma   90.00
#
_symmetry.space_group_name_H-M   'P 1'
#
loop_
_entity.id
_entity.type
_entity.pdbx_description
1 polymer ?
#
loop_
_entity_poly.entity_id
_entity_poly.type
_entity_poly.pdbx_seq_one_letter_code
_entity_poly.pdbx_strand_id
1 'polypeptide(L)'
;MVEIELKFQISEARRTALLKALDPKKSETIQLQAKYFDTPDRLLAQHGAALRQRLEGTRWIQTLKAAGKSHLHRFEHNHNLGELESSPELDLSIYQAIPEAQQILTQALGSDAAALKLTFETDIQRTYRVIQFEDAEIEVCLDVGVVRASGREQTIHEVEFELKSGSVQSLLAFSFEWVKKYQLWLDVRSKAEMGNLLALEQTVSPARFEKEFVLSKKESAAHNLSLLIGQQMQHLLPNIAAISAGVAEQSHIDQAQTALEHLQLTLALFKDWNSNISDKWAMQLAAFKHQFDHLQHLQHMQSTLGAFLQNPTTTENLAKDILYAQEKLGNLVKSTQNVHHYLELLTFSLSSHDQVQKQDLKTYAHNTLQNQYRQLQESLNAADISHFESLDVLAQKIKELKFSFPILTSIYDVKNLQKYSKALNDAQQAAHEYQILATSAAYSQQTELEASDWFVLGWLTAKLEVYADKLLEATEQFLVSRKFLK
;
A
#
# COMPACT_ATOMS: atom_id res chain seq x y z
N MET A 1 11.76 13.09 -18.53
CA MET A 1 12.16 11.67 -18.80
C MET A 1 11.53 10.80 -17.72
N VAL A 2 11.18 9.57 -18.00
CA VAL A 2 10.64 8.67 -16.95
C VAL A 2 11.81 7.93 -16.32
N GLU A 3 11.98 8.10 -15.01
CA GLU A 3 12.93 7.35 -14.19
C GLU A 3 12.23 6.09 -13.66
N ILE A 4 12.91 4.95 -13.65
CA ILE A 4 12.42 3.69 -13.11
C ILE A 4 13.37 3.25 -11.99
N GLU A 5 12.91 3.31 -10.76
CA GLU A 5 13.70 2.99 -9.58
C GLU A 5 12.93 2.15 -8.57
N LEU A 6 13.65 1.32 -7.83
CA LEU A 6 13.20 0.66 -6.61
C LEU A 6 14.07 1.12 -5.45
N LYS A 7 13.43 1.43 -4.32
CA LYS A 7 14.11 1.88 -3.14
C LYS A 7 13.89 0.93 -1.97
N PHE A 8 14.97 0.64 -1.28
CA PHE A 8 15.01 -0.28 -0.15
C PHE A 8 15.71 0.36 1.04
N GLN A 9 15.34 -0.08 2.21
CA GLN A 9 16.10 0.14 3.43
C GLN A 9 17.03 -1.04 3.68
N ILE A 10 18.13 -0.77 4.41
CA ILE A 10 19.13 -1.76 4.80
C ILE A 10 19.44 -1.62 6.28
N SER A 11 19.58 -2.73 6.98
CA SER A 11 20.05 -2.71 8.36
C SER A 11 21.54 -2.34 8.42
N GLU A 12 21.95 -1.66 9.47
CA GLU A 12 23.35 -1.29 9.68
C GLU A 12 24.28 -2.52 9.63
N ALA A 13 23.85 -3.63 10.20
CA ALA A 13 24.60 -4.89 10.20
C ALA A 13 24.89 -5.44 8.80
N ARG A 14 24.05 -5.14 7.81
CA ARG A 14 24.20 -5.61 6.42
C ARG A 14 24.92 -4.62 5.50
N ARG A 15 25.06 -3.35 5.91
CA ARG A 15 25.65 -2.28 5.10
C ARG A 15 27.08 -2.61 4.62
N THR A 16 27.94 -3.11 5.51
CA THR A 16 29.31 -3.49 5.14
C THR A 16 29.35 -4.60 4.09
N ALA A 17 28.43 -5.57 4.15
CA ALA A 17 28.36 -6.63 3.15
C ALA A 17 27.91 -6.10 1.78
N LEU A 18 26.99 -5.14 1.75
CA LEU A 18 26.53 -4.50 0.52
C LEU A 18 27.64 -3.61 -0.09
N LEU A 19 28.37 -2.83 0.72
CA LEU A 19 29.52 -2.05 0.24
C LEU A 19 30.59 -2.94 -0.40
N LYS A 20 30.87 -4.12 0.16
CA LYS A 20 31.78 -5.09 -0.46
C LYS A 20 31.27 -5.61 -1.79
N ALA A 21 29.95 -5.74 -1.95
CA ALA A 21 29.34 -6.19 -3.20
C ALA A 21 29.36 -5.13 -4.29
N LEU A 22 29.32 -3.85 -3.92
CA LEU A 22 29.53 -2.75 -4.86
C LEU A 22 30.96 -2.75 -5.42
N ASP A 23 31.89 -3.52 -4.84
CA ASP A 23 33.29 -3.62 -5.23
C ASP A 23 33.99 -2.25 -5.21
N PRO A 24 34.71 -1.91 -4.14
CA PRO A 24 35.34 -0.60 -3.96
C PRO A 24 36.29 -0.17 -5.09
N LYS A 25 36.74 -1.13 -5.93
CA LYS A 25 37.58 -0.83 -7.11
C LYS A 25 36.78 -0.42 -8.35
N LYS A 26 35.44 -0.65 -8.32
CA LYS A 26 34.53 -0.43 -9.45
C LYS A 26 33.39 0.53 -9.09
N SER A 27 33.22 0.84 -7.82
CA SER A 27 32.25 1.81 -7.33
C SER A 27 32.87 3.19 -7.20
N GLU A 28 32.04 4.20 -7.33
CA GLU A 28 32.39 5.58 -7.06
C GLU A 28 31.68 6.06 -5.80
N THR A 29 32.30 7.00 -5.09
CA THR A 29 31.71 7.65 -3.92
C THR A 29 31.67 9.14 -4.14
N ILE A 30 30.50 9.75 -3.95
CA ILE A 30 30.30 11.18 -4.13
C ILE A 30 29.50 11.75 -2.96
N GLN A 31 29.81 13.00 -2.57
CA GLN A 31 29.01 13.77 -1.63
C GLN A 31 27.90 14.51 -2.37
N LEU A 32 26.66 14.33 -1.92
CA LEU A 32 25.47 14.96 -2.49
C LEU A 32 24.85 15.88 -1.43
N GLN A 33 24.91 17.18 -1.67
CA GLN A 33 24.29 18.19 -0.82
C GLN A 33 23.11 18.81 -1.56
N ALA A 34 21.90 18.62 -1.08
CA ALA A 34 20.73 19.12 -1.78
C ALA A 34 19.87 20.04 -0.91
N LYS A 35 19.34 21.07 -1.55
CA LYS A 35 18.38 22.03 -1.03
C LYS A 35 17.03 21.80 -1.70
N TYR A 36 15.99 21.60 -0.92
CA TYR A 36 14.63 21.36 -1.41
C TYR A 36 13.76 22.58 -1.19
N PHE A 37 12.98 22.90 -2.21
CA PHE A 37 12.16 24.12 -2.23
C PHE A 37 10.68 23.75 -2.36
N ASP A 38 9.85 24.40 -1.57
CA ASP A 38 8.39 24.30 -1.66
C ASP A 38 7.76 25.60 -1.14
N THR A 39 6.46 25.76 -1.32
CA THR A 39 5.69 26.83 -0.67
C THR A 39 5.53 26.55 0.82
N PRO A 40 5.18 27.56 1.65
CA PRO A 40 4.86 27.33 3.07
C PRO A 40 3.80 26.23 3.27
N ASP A 41 2.80 26.18 2.39
CA ASP A 41 1.71 25.20 2.43
C ASP A 41 2.07 23.84 1.79
N ARG A 42 3.32 23.67 1.33
CA ARG A 42 3.80 22.41 0.70
C ARG A 42 3.03 22.01 -0.55
N LEU A 43 2.73 22.94 -1.42
CA LEU A 43 1.93 22.71 -2.63
C LEU A 43 2.59 21.71 -3.59
N LEU A 44 3.93 21.74 -3.76
CA LEU A 44 4.62 20.72 -4.56
C LEU A 44 4.46 19.33 -3.95
N ALA A 45 4.71 19.19 -2.65
CA ALA A 45 4.57 17.91 -1.96
C ALA A 45 3.13 17.38 -1.99
N GLN A 46 2.11 18.23 -1.81
CA GLN A 46 0.70 17.87 -1.92
C GLN A 46 0.34 17.30 -3.30
N HIS A 47 1.01 17.78 -4.37
CA HIS A 47 0.84 17.29 -5.73
C HIS A 47 1.84 16.17 -6.10
N GLY A 48 2.55 15.60 -5.12
CA GLY A 48 3.51 14.53 -5.34
C GLY A 48 4.76 14.96 -6.12
N ALA A 49 5.09 16.25 -6.10
CA ALA A 49 6.26 16.81 -6.76
C ALA A 49 7.34 17.26 -5.75
N ALA A 50 8.58 17.33 -6.20
CA ALA A 50 9.71 17.84 -5.42
C ALA A 50 10.65 18.63 -6.35
N LEU A 51 11.05 19.81 -5.90
CA LEU A 51 11.99 20.69 -6.59
C LEU A 51 13.24 20.85 -5.72
N ARG A 52 14.41 20.54 -6.30
CA ARG A 52 15.67 20.62 -5.57
C ARG A 52 16.79 21.23 -6.40
N GLN A 53 17.76 21.81 -5.72
CA GLN A 53 19.11 22.07 -6.25
C GLN A 53 20.09 21.20 -5.48
N ARG A 54 20.96 20.50 -6.19
CA ARG A 54 21.92 19.55 -5.59
C ARG A 54 23.32 19.81 -6.11
N LEU A 55 24.25 19.91 -5.18
CA LEU A 55 25.68 19.92 -5.47
C LEU A 55 26.19 18.48 -5.58
N GLU A 56 26.70 18.14 -6.74
CA GLU A 56 27.33 16.85 -7.07
C GLU A 56 28.80 17.08 -7.40
N GLY A 57 29.68 16.85 -6.42
CA GLY A 57 31.08 17.27 -6.53
C GLY A 57 31.20 18.77 -6.63
N THR A 58 31.48 19.32 -7.84
CA THR A 58 31.61 20.76 -8.10
C THR A 58 30.41 21.34 -8.88
N ARG A 59 29.46 20.51 -9.31
CA ARG A 59 28.37 20.92 -10.22
C ARG A 59 27.06 21.05 -9.49
N TRP A 60 26.33 22.12 -9.78
CA TRP A 60 24.98 22.31 -9.32
C TRP A 60 23.97 21.77 -10.36
N ILE A 61 23.03 20.97 -9.90
CA ILE A 61 21.96 20.40 -10.72
C ILE A 61 20.62 20.78 -10.11
N GLN A 62 19.75 21.41 -10.89
CA GLN A 62 18.36 21.65 -10.51
C GLN A 62 17.47 20.55 -11.05
N THR A 63 16.69 19.92 -10.17
CA THR A 63 15.85 18.76 -10.49
C THR A 63 14.41 19.01 -10.13
N LEU A 64 13.49 18.72 -11.03
CA LEU A 64 12.08 18.54 -10.76
C LEU A 64 11.75 17.05 -10.86
N LYS A 65 11.27 16.47 -9.76
CA LYS A 65 10.71 15.11 -9.71
C LYS A 65 9.22 15.16 -9.44
N ALA A 66 8.44 14.23 -10.01
CA ALA A 66 7.02 14.06 -9.66
C ALA A 66 6.61 12.59 -9.70
N ALA A 67 5.56 12.26 -8.94
CA ALA A 67 4.99 10.93 -8.91
C ALA A 67 4.49 10.51 -10.30
N GLY A 68 4.80 9.28 -10.70
CA GLY A 68 4.38 8.70 -11.96
C GLY A 68 3.17 7.76 -11.83
N LYS A 69 3.01 6.87 -12.81
CA LYS A 69 1.88 5.92 -12.88
C LYS A 69 1.94 4.78 -11.86
N SER A 70 3.11 4.50 -11.31
CA SER A 70 3.33 3.49 -10.27
C SER A 70 4.44 3.92 -9.33
N HIS A 71 4.68 3.16 -8.25
CA HIS A 71 5.78 3.43 -7.33
C HIS A 71 7.18 3.34 -7.96
N LEU A 72 7.31 2.66 -9.09
CA LEU A 72 8.57 2.54 -9.81
C LEU A 72 8.80 3.70 -10.78
N HIS A 73 7.75 4.28 -11.35
CA HIS A 73 7.86 5.28 -12.40
C HIS A 73 7.75 6.68 -11.81
N ARG A 74 8.72 7.52 -12.10
CA ARG A 74 8.73 8.95 -11.73
C ARG A 74 9.07 9.82 -12.91
N PHE A 75 8.44 10.98 -12.98
CA PHE A 75 8.95 12.03 -13.84
C PHE A 75 10.20 12.61 -13.19
N GLU A 76 11.28 12.71 -13.95
CA GLU A 76 12.48 13.44 -13.54
C GLU A 76 13.02 14.29 -14.69
N HIS A 77 13.32 15.53 -14.36
CA HIS A 77 14.07 16.42 -15.23
C HIS A 77 15.22 17.08 -14.46
N ASN A 78 16.43 16.81 -14.94
CA ASN A 78 17.67 17.36 -14.40
C ASN A 78 18.20 18.44 -15.34
N HIS A 79 18.52 19.61 -14.79
CA HIS A 79 19.16 20.71 -15.51
C HIS A 79 20.50 21.05 -14.85
N ASN A 80 21.58 20.99 -15.64
CA ASN A 80 22.92 21.33 -15.16
C ASN A 80 23.10 22.85 -15.15
N LEU A 81 23.30 23.39 -13.93
CA LEU A 81 23.51 24.83 -13.70
C LEU A 81 25.00 25.24 -13.78
N GLY A 82 25.91 24.25 -13.96
CA GLY A 82 27.35 24.47 -14.04
C GLY A 82 28.09 24.37 -12.71
N GLU A 83 29.36 24.74 -12.74
CA GLU A 83 30.25 24.76 -11.59
C GLU A 83 30.23 26.16 -10.97
N LEU A 84 29.63 26.27 -9.79
CA LEU A 84 29.45 27.52 -9.05
C LEU A 84 29.95 27.39 -7.63
N GLU A 85 30.60 28.42 -7.10
CA GLU A 85 31.14 28.42 -5.72
C GLU A 85 30.03 28.43 -4.64
N SER A 86 28.86 28.91 -4.99
CA SER A 86 27.70 28.96 -4.09
C SER A 86 26.43 28.43 -4.76
N SER A 87 25.44 28.10 -3.93
CA SER A 87 24.12 27.69 -4.42
C SER A 87 23.51 28.76 -5.32
N PRO A 88 23.17 28.44 -6.58
CA PRO A 88 22.52 29.39 -7.48
C PRO A 88 21.12 29.76 -7.02
N GLU A 89 20.58 30.87 -7.55
CA GLU A 89 19.18 31.16 -7.38
C GLU A 89 18.30 30.11 -8.09
N LEU A 90 17.11 29.87 -7.54
CA LEU A 90 16.14 28.95 -8.12
C LEU A 90 15.60 29.53 -9.44
N ASP A 91 15.76 28.81 -10.53
CA ASP A 91 15.27 29.23 -11.86
C ASP A 91 14.17 28.27 -12.36
N LEU A 92 12.94 28.74 -12.43
CA LEU A 92 11.82 27.98 -12.98
C LEU A 92 11.69 28.12 -14.50
N SER A 93 12.38 29.09 -15.11
CA SER A 93 12.31 29.34 -16.56
C SER A 93 12.85 28.14 -17.38
N ILE A 94 13.75 27.36 -16.80
CA ILE A 94 14.31 26.14 -17.42
C ILE A 94 13.26 25.09 -17.76
N TYR A 95 12.11 25.12 -17.10
CA TYR A 95 11.02 24.16 -17.31
C TYR A 95 10.01 24.63 -18.37
N GLN A 96 10.08 25.88 -18.85
CA GLN A 96 9.10 26.43 -19.81
C GLN A 96 9.11 25.69 -21.15
N ALA A 97 10.28 25.19 -21.58
CA ALA A 97 10.42 24.40 -22.80
C ALA A 97 10.04 22.92 -22.67
N ILE A 98 9.64 22.47 -21.45
CA ILE A 98 9.37 21.08 -21.14
C ILE A 98 7.90 20.95 -20.74
N PRO A 99 7.01 20.52 -21.66
CA PRO A 99 5.55 20.55 -21.45
C PRO A 99 5.10 19.82 -20.18
N GLU A 100 5.66 18.65 -19.90
CA GLU A 100 5.31 17.84 -18.73
C GLU A 100 5.74 18.53 -17.42
N ALA A 101 6.95 19.10 -17.36
CA ALA A 101 7.42 19.86 -16.20
C ALA A 101 6.58 21.11 -15.96
N GLN A 102 6.26 21.85 -17.03
CA GLN A 102 5.40 23.03 -16.96
C GLN A 102 4.00 22.66 -16.45
N GLN A 103 3.42 21.56 -16.94
CA GLN A 103 2.12 21.08 -16.45
C GLN A 103 2.15 20.77 -14.95
N ILE A 104 3.18 20.04 -14.49
CA ILE A 104 3.37 19.70 -13.06
C ILE A 104 3.44 20.97 -12.22
N LEU A 105 4.30 21.93 -12.59
CA LEU A 105 4.46 23.17 -11.84
C LEU A 105 3.19 24.02 -11.87
N THR A 106 2.49 24.12 -12.98
CA THR A 106 1.26 24.88 -13.12
C THR A 106 0.14 24.26 -12.26
N GLN A 107 0.01 22.95 -12.26
CA GLN A 107 -0.99 22.26 -11.43
C GLN A 107 -0.71 22.37 -9.93
N ALA A 108 0.56 22.33 -9.55
CA ALA A 108 0.94 22.39 -8.14
C ALA A 108 0.95 23.83 -7.59
N LEU A 109 1.54 24.76 -8.31
CA LEU A 109 1.84 26.10 -7.80
C LEU A 109 0.84 27.16 -8.28
N GLY A 110 0.23 27.01 -9.47
CA GLY A 110 -0.61 28.06 -10.05
C GLY A 110 0.10 29.42 -10.07
N SER A 111 -0.42 30.40 -9.32
CA SER A 111 0.15 31.74 -9.13
C SER A 111 1.22 31.82 -8.03
N ASP A 112 1.40 30.76 -7.24
CA ASP A 112 2.18 30.81 -5.98
C ASP A 112 3.67 30.45 -6.15
N ALA A 113 4.14 30.38 -7.39
CA ALA A 113 5.55 30.08 -7.71
C ALA A 113 6.55 31.03 -7.00
N ALA A 114 6.17 32.29 -6.78
CA ALA A 114 6.99 33.27 -6.06
C ALA A 114 7.10 32.99 -4.54
N ALA A 115 6.24 32.10 -3.99
CA ALA A 115 6.26 31.71 -2.58
C ALA A 115 7.24 30.58 -2.25
N LEU A 116 7.94 30.03 -3.26
CA LEU A 116 8.93 28.96 -3.07
C LEU A 116 10.07 29.41 -2.16
N LYS A 117 10.35 28.59 -1.15
CA LYS A 117 11.42 28.83 -0.16
C LYS A 117 12.15 27.53 0.12
N LEU A 118 13.39 27.63 0.58
CA LEU A 118 14.12 26.50 1.14
C LEU A 118 13.33 25.90 2.32
N THR A 119 13.06 24.61 2.25
CA THR A 119 12.25 23.90 3.25
C THR A 119 13.06 22.95 4.10
N PHE A 120 13.97 22.19 3.48
CA PHE A 120 14.88 21.27 4.13
C PHE A 120 16.08 21.00 3.24
N GLU A 121 17.11 20.39 3.83
CA GLU A 121 18.35 20.03 3.15
C GLU A 121 18.66 18.55 3.38
N THR A 122 19.42 17.95 2.45
CA THR A 122 20.00 16.62 2.60
C THR A 122 21.51 16.69 2.40
N ASP A 123 22.24 15.88 3.19
CA ASP A 123 23.68 15.72 3.10
C ASP A 123 24.00 14.23 3.11
N ILE A 124 24.37 13.69 1.94
CA ILE A 124 24.38 12.25 1.69
C ILE A 124 25.69 11.86 1.03
N GLN A 125 26.35 10.87 1.58
CA GLN A 125 27.41 10.15 0.89
C GLN A 125 26.78 9.02 0.09
N ARG A 126 26.85 9.11 -1.24
CA ARG A 126 26.39 8.08 -2.18
C ARG A 126 27.56 7.25 -2.66
N THR A 127 27.51 5.94 -2.46
CA THR A 127 28.39 4.98 -3.12
C THR A 127 27.59 4.25 -4.17
N TYR A 128 27.99 4.33 -5.44
CA TYR A 128 27.20 3.78 -6.54
C TYR A 128 28.06 2.99 -7.53
N ARG A 129 27.40 2.10 -8.27
CA ARG A 129 27.98 1.32 -9.34
C ARG A 129 26.89 0.91 -10.33
N VAL A 130 27.20 0.98 -11.64
CA VAL A 130 26.38 0.37 -12.69
C VAL A 130 26.76 -1.12 -12.83
N ILE A 131 25.77 -1.98 -12.78
CA ILE A 131 25.88 -3.44 -12.86
C ILE A 131 25.08 -3.91 -14.07
N GLN A 132 25.71 -4.72 -14.94
CA GLN A 132 25.01 -5.41 -16.00
C GLN A 132 24.34 -6.67 -15.45
N PHE A 133 23.04 -6.81 -15.68
CA PHE A 133 22.25 -7.97 -15.27
C PHE A 133 21.24 -8.30 -16.37
N GLU A 134 21.34 -9.50 -16.95
CA GLU A 134 20.54 -9.91 -18.11
C GLU A 134 20.62 -8.86 -19.25
N ASP A 135 19.46 -8.30 -19.66
CA ASP A 135 19.35 -7.26 -20.69
C ASP A 135 19.49 -5.84 -20.13
N ALA A 136 19.65 -5.68 -18.80
CA ALA A 136 19.56 -4.39 -18.14
C ALA A 136 20.91 -3.90 -17.58
N GLU A 137 21.10 -2.58 -17.67
CA GLU A 137 22.08 -1.84 -16.88
C GLU A 137 21.37 -1.22 -15.68
N ILE A 138 21.81 -1.59 -14.49
CA ILE A 138 21.18 -1.18 -13.23
C ILE A 138 22.21 -0.41 -12.40
N GLU A 139 21.91 0.85 -12.07
CA GLU A 139 22.68 1.60 -11.11
C GLU A 139 22.23 1.23 -9.71
N VAL A 140 23.17 0.74 -8.91
CA VAL A 140 22.98 0.42 -7.49
C VAL A 140 23.61 1.53 -6.68
N CYS A 141 22.81 2.24 -5.91
CA CYS A 141 23.27 3.31 -5.02
C CYS A 141 23.06 2.90 -3.56
N LEU A 142 24.09 3.08 -2.73
CA LEU A 142 23.96 3.10 -1.28
C LEU A 142 24.07 4.54 -0.80
N ASP A 143 23.01 5.08 -0.22
CA ASP A 143 22.92 6.41 0.34
C ASP A 143 22.99 6.37 1.85
N VAL A 144 23.97 7.04 2.41
CA VAL A 144 24.16 7.18 3.86
C VAL A 144 24.33 8.66 4.20
N GLY A 145 23.48 9.17 5.07
CA GLY A 145 23.54 10.59 5.40
C GLY A 145 22.39 11.03 6.26
N VAL A 146 22.00 12.29 6.08
CA VAL A 146 20.99 12.95 6.90
C VAL A 146 20.09 13.87 6.09
N VAL A 147 18.87 14.03 6.60
CA VAL A 147 17.94 15.12 6.24
C VAL A 147 17.91 16.11 7.39
N ARG A 148 17.96 17.40 7.09
CA ARG A 148 17.91 18.49 8.08
C ARG A 148 16.79 19.47 7.79
N ALA A 149 15.97 19.76 8.79
CA ALA A 149 14.93 20.77 8.72
C ALA A 149 14.64 21.34 10.10
N SER A 150 14.40 22.65 10.21
CA SER A 150 13.94 23.29 11.45
C SER A 150 14.81 22.98 12.69
N GLY A 151 16.14 22.84 12.50
CA GLY A 151 17.09 22.50 13.58
C GLY A 151 17.07 21.03 14.01
N ARG A 152 16.33 20.17 13.30
CA ARG A 152 16.25 18.71 13.53
C ARG A 152 16.99 17.97 12.44
N GLU A 153 17.37 16.73 12.75
CA GLU A 153 18.08 15.85 11.83
C GLU A 153 17.48 14.43 11.90
N GLN A 154 17.37 13.79 10.73
CA GLN A 154 16.97 12.39 10.59
C GLN A 154 17.98 11.66 9.69
N THR A 155 18.42 10.47 10.11
CA THR A 155 19.35 9.65 9.35
C THR A 155 18.69 8.99 8.14
N ILE A 156 19.48 8.82 7.07
CA ILE A 156 19.14 8.08 5.86
C ILE A 156 20.10 6.91 5.69
N HIS A 157 19.56 5.71 5.51
CA HIS A 157 20.29 4.50 5.15
C HIS A 157 19.47 3.73 4.12
N GLU A 158 19.63 4.05 2.85
CA GLU A 158 18.81 3.41 1.81
C GLU A 158 19.65 2.92 0.63
N VAL A 159 19.08 1.97 -0.08
CA VAL A 159 19.63 1.39 -1.31
C VAL A 159 18.65 1.65 -2.43
N GLU A 160 19.11 2.25 -3.52
CA GLU A 160 18.31 2.52 -4.71
C GLU A 160 18.82 1.66 -5.86
N PHE A 161 17.92 1.04 -6.61
CA PHE A 161 18.19 0.34 -7.86
C PHE A 161 17.48 1.10 -8.97
N GLU A 162 18.25 1.76 -9.82
CA GLU A 162 17.75 2.55 -10.94
C GLU A 162 18.04 1.85 -12.26
N LEU A 163 17.01 1.69 -13.10
CA LEU A 163 17.14 1.13 -14.44
C LEU A 163 17.70 2.18 -15.39
N LYS A 164 18.93 2.00 -15.84
CA LYS A 164 19.55 2.89 -16.86
C LYS A 164 19.18 2.47 -18.27
N SER A 165 19.13 1.15 -18.54
CA SER A 165 18.68 0.58 -19.81
C SER A 165 18.18 -0.84 -19.61
N GLY A 166 17.39 -1.37 -20.57
CA GLY A 166 16.86 -2.72 -20.51
C GLY A 166 15.43 -2.82 -19.99
N SER A 167 15.04 -3.98 -19.48
CA SER A 167 13.67 -4.27 -19.06
C SER A 167 13.42 -4.05 -17.56
N VAL A 168 12.19 -3.64 -17.21
CA VAL A 168 11.74 -3.56 -15.81
C VAL A 168 11.74 -4.95 -15.16
N GLN A 169 11.51 -5.99 -15.93
CA GLN A 169 11.53 -7.37 -15.46
C GLN A 169 12.91 -7.76 -14.94
N SER A 170 13.98 -7.38 -15.64
CA SER A 170 15.36 -7.63 -15.19
C SER A 170 15.73 -6.80 -13.96
N LEU A 171 15.24 -5.55 -13.84
CA LEU A 171 15.38 -4.79 -12.59
C LEU A 171 14.71 -5.50 -11.41
N LEU A 172 13.51 -6.03 -11.59
CA LEU A 172 12.78 -6.75 -10.55
C LEU A 172 13.47 -8.08 -10.21
N ALA A 173 13.93 -8.85 -11.20
CA ALA A 173 14.71 -10.08 -11.00
C ALA A 173 16.01 -9.81 -10.23
N PHE A 174 16.76 -8.77 -10.61
CA PHE A 174 17.92 -8.32 -9.86
C PHE A 174 17.59 -8.00 -8.40
N SER A 175 16.47 -7.29 -8.19
CA SER A 175 16.02 -6.91 -6.85
C SER A 175 15.69 -8.12 -5.98
N PHE A 176 15.10 -9.19 -6.52
CA PHE A 176 14.87 -10.45 -5.81
C PHE A 176 16.17 -11.04 -5.24
N GLU A 177 17.22 -11.09 -6.05
CA GLU A 177 18.51 -11.64 -5.62
C GLU A 177 19.13 -10.81 -4.48
N TRP A 178 19.10 -9.48 -4.62
CA TRP A 178 19.69 -8.58 -3.65
C TRP A 178 18.89 -8.51 -2.35
N VAL A 179 17.58 -8.51 -2.40
CA VAL A 179 16.71 -8.61 -1.21
C VAL A 179 17.03 -9.87 -0.42
N LYS A 180 17.14 -11.03 -1.08
CA LYS A 180 17.48 -12.30 -0.44
C LYS A 180 18.87 -12.27 0.19
N LYS A 181 19.85 -11.72 -0.52
CA LYS A 181 21.27 -11.74 -0.10
C LYS A 181 21.58 -10.76 1.01
N TYR A 182 20.99 -9.55 0.96
CA TYR A 182 21.31 -8.46 1.88
C TYR A 182 20.20 -8.16 2.87
N GLN A 183 19.10 -8.90 2.82
CA GLN A 183 17.91 -8.71 3.68
C GLN A 183 17.37 -7.27 3.59
N LEU A 184 17.28 -6.77 2.37
CA LEU A 184 16.70 -5.47 2.09
C LEU A 184 15.17 -5.53 2.25
N TRP A 185 14.56 -4.40 2.64
CA TRP A 185 13.10 -4.29 2.63
C TRP A 185 12.66 -3.04 1.88
N LEU A 186 11.54 -3.16 1.16
CA LEU A 186 11.02 -2.12 0.30
C LEU A 186 10.54 -0.92 1.12
N ASP A 187 10.94 0.30 0.73
CA ASP A 187 10.45 1.55 1.29
C ASP A 187 10.15 2.54 0.17
N VAL A 188 8.87 2.82 -0.06
CA VAL A 188 8.42 3.73 -1.12
C VAL A 188 8.46 5.21 -0.73
N ARG A 189 8.74 5.55 0.54
CA ARG A 189 8.84 6.94 1.02
C ARG A 189 10.09 7.59 0.42
N SER A 190 9.94 8.79 -0.08
CA SER A 190 11.06 9.53 -0.67
C SER A 190 11.82 10.37 0.36
N LYS A 191 13.10 10.73 0.05
CA LYS A 191 13.86 11.74 0.81
C LYS A 191 13.10 13.06 0.92
N ALA A 192 12.36 13.42 -0.14
CA ALA A 192 11.52 14.62 -0.15
C ALA A 192 10.34 14.53 0.83
N GLU A 193 9.70 13.38 0.92
CA GLU A 193 8.65 13.13 1.91
C GLU A 193 9.21 13.22 3.35
N MET A 194 10.31 12.52 3.63
CA MET A 194 10.96 12.58 4.94
C MET A 194 11.37 14.00 5.35
N GLY A 195 11.91 14.78 4.40
CA GLY A 195 12.31 16.17 4.65
C GLY A 195 11.12 17.09 4.92
N ASN A 196 10.02 16.94 4.18
CA ASN A 196 8.80 17.71 4.41
C ASN A 196 8.18 17.37 5.77
N LEU A 197 8.11 16.08 6.14
CA LEU A 197 7.63 15.66 7.45
C LEU A 197 8.46 16.26 8.58
N LEU A 198 9.79 16.19 8.46
CA LEU A 198 10.69 16.78 9.44
C LEU A 198 10.49 18.28 9.57
N ALA A 199 10.33 19.00 8.46
CA ALA A 199 10.09 20.45 8.43
C ALA A 199 8.73 20.86 9.04
N LEU A 200 7.73 19.95 8.95
CA LEU A 200 6.38 20.14 9.52
C LEU A 200 6.25 19.57 10.94
N GLU A 201 7.32 19.03 11.52
CA GLU A 201 7.29 18.35 12.83
C GLU A 201 6.35 17.14 12.89
N GLN A 202 6.14 16.50 11.75
CA GLN A 202 5.34 15.29 11.60
C GLN A 202 6.23 14.04 11.52
N THR A 203 5.73 12.93 12.02
CA THR A 203 6.47 11.65 12.02
C THR A 203 6.15 10.78 10.81
N VAL A 204 4.94 10.91 10.26
CA VAL A 204 4.45 10.08 9.16
C VAL A 204 3.44 10.86 8.31
N SER A 205 3.39 10.57 7.02
CA SER A 205 2.34 11.04 6.11
C SER A 205 1.00 10.38 6.45
N PRO A 206 -0.15 11.00 6.18
CA PRO A 206 -1.44 10.36 6.36
C PRO A 206 -1.53 9.02 5.65
N ALA A 207 -2.25 8.06 6.25
CA ALA A 207 -2.49 6.77 5.65
C ALA A 207 -3.03 6.90 4.22
N ARG A 208 -2.55 6.04 3.33
CA ARG A 208 -3.02 6.01 1.95
C ARG A 208 -4.30 5.19 1.87
N PHE A 209 -5.34 5.78 1.29
CA PHE A 209 -6.64 5.12 1.07
C PHE A 209 -6.75 4.58 -0.35
N GLU A 210 -7.60 3.57 -0.51
CA GLU A 210 -7.93 3.02 -1.82
C GLU A 210 -8.61 4.07 -2.72
N LYS A 211 -8.28 4.02 -4.00
CA LYS A 211 -8.97 4.80 -5.03
C LYS A 211 -10.00 3.93 -5.73
N GLU A 212 -11.10 4.54 -6.18
CA GLU A 212 -12.08 3.83 -7.01
C GLU A 212 -11.41 3.28 -8.27
N PHE A 213 -11.70 2.02 -8.59
CA PHE A 213 -11.22 1.36 -9.80
C PHE A 213 -12.33 1.25 -10.84
N VAL A 214 -12.05 1.76 -12.02
CA VAL A 214 -12.97 1.72 -13.16
C VAL A 214 -12.37 0.87 -14.26
N LEU A 215 -13.12 -0.16 -14.70
CA LEU A 215 -12.70 -1.02 -15.81
C LEU A 215 -12.56 -0.22 -17.11
N SER A 216 -11.40 -0.35 -17.75
CA SER A 216 -11.18 0.18 -19.09
C SER A 216 -11.85 -0.72 -20.13
N LYS A 217 -12.88 -0.19 -20.82
CA LYS A 217 -13.59 -0.90 -21.90
C LYS A 217 -12.71 -1.18 -23.13
N LYS A 218 -11.59 -0.47 -23.25
CA LYS A 218 -10.63 -0.60 -24.37
C LYS A 218 -9.56 -1.65 -24.13
N GLU A 219 -9.38 -2.04 -22.89
CA GLU A 219 -8.32 -2.95 -22.46
C GLU A 219 -8.85 -4.37 -22.27
N SER A 220 -7.96 -5.35 -22.38
CA SER A 220 -8.27 -6.74 -22.09
C SER A 220 -8.59 -6.95 -20.60
N ALA A 221 -9.29 -8.05 -20.24
CA ALA A 221 -9.51 -8.39 -18.83
C ALA A 221 -8.18 -8.61 -18.10
N ALA A 222 -7.22 -9.28 -18.73
CA ALA A 222 -5.90 -9.49 -18.14
C ALA A 222 -5.17 -8.17 -17.88
N HIS A 223 -5.27 -7.19 -18.77
CA HIS A 223 -4.69 -5.87 -18.56
C HIS A 223 -5.42 -5.10 -17.44
N ASN A 224 -6.77 -5.13 -17.42
CA ASN A 224 -7.55 -4.55 -16.32
C ASN A 224 -7.16 -5.15 -14.96
N LEU A 225 -6.92 -6.46 -14.89
CA LEU A 225 -6.45 -7.12 -13.67
C LEU A 225 -5.06 -6.61 -13.24
N SER A 226 -4.13 -6.45 -14.18
CA SER A 226 -2.80 -5.88 -13.88
C SER A 226 -2.90 -4.46 -13.35
N LEU A 227 -3.77 -3.63 -13.94
CA LEU A 227 -4.04 -2.27 -13.45
C LEU A 227 -4.64 -2.27 -12.04
N LEU A 228 -5.59 -3.18 -11.77
CA LEU A 228 -6.22 -3.32 -10.45
C LEU A 228 -5.20 -3.72 -9.39
N ILE A 229 -4.38 -4.74 -9.66
CA ILE A 229 -3.30 -5.15 -8.74
C ILE A 229 -2.31 -4.00 -8.55
N GLY A 230 -1.92 -3.29 -9.61
CA GLY A 230 -1.04 -2.12 -9.53
C GLY A 230 -1.61 -1.03 -8.63
N GLN A 231 -2.91 -0.73 -8.74
CA GLN A 231 -3.58 0.25 -7.88
C GLN A 231 -3.62 -0.20 -6.41
N GLN A 232 -3.89 -1.49 -6.17
CA GLN A 232 -3.87 -2.05 -4.81
C GLN A 232 -2.46 -2.04 -4.20
N MET A 233 -1.42 -2.25 -5.01
CA MET A 233 -0.03 -2.07 -4.55
C MET A 233 0.29 -0.61 -4.22
N GLN A 234 -0.27 0.37 -4.96
CA GLN A 234 -0.16 1.80 -4.61
C GLN A 234 -0.89 2.16 -3.31
N HIS A 235 -1.91 1.41 -2.94
CA HIS A 235 -2.59 1.52 -1.65
C HIS A 235 -1.78 0.85 -0.53
N LEU A 236 -1.27 -0.36 -0.76
CA LEU A 236 -0.58 -1.18 0.23
C LEU A 236 0.78 -0.61 0.64
N LEU A 237 1.67 -0.34 -0.33
CA LEU A 237 3.09 -0.12 -0.07
C LEU A 237 3.41 1.11 0.80
N PRO A 238 2.74 2.29 0.67
CA PRO A 238 2.99 3.41 1.56
C PRO A 238 2.62 3.11 3.02
N ASN A 239 1.53 2.38 3.25
CA ASN A 239 1.09 1.98 4.58
C ASN A 239 2.06 0.95 5.19
N ILE A 240 2.52 -0.02 4.39
CA ILE A 240 3.59 -0.97 4.78
C ILE A 240 4.90 -0.24 5.11
N ALA A 241 5.26 0.78 4.34
CA ALA A 241 6.47 1.56 4.60
C ALA A 241 6.43 2.29 5.95
N ALA A 242 5.27 2.85 6.33
CA ALA A 242 5.07 3.44 7.66
C ALA A 242 5.18 2.40 8.77
N ILE A 243 4.59 1.20 8.59
CA ILE A 243 4.68 0.08 9.56
C ILE A 243 6.14 -0.39 9.68
N SER A 244 6.84 -0.57 8.56
CA SER A 244 8.22 -1.04 8.55
C SER A 244 9.20 -0.08 9.23
N ALA A 245 8.90 1.21 9.18
CA ALA A 245 9.67 2.26 9.82
C ALA A 245 9.35 2.46 11.31
N GLY A 246 8.31 1.80 11.84
CA GLY A 246 7.87 1.95 13.22
C GLY A 246 7.19 3.29 13.54
N VAL A 247 6.64 3.97 12.52
CA VAL A 247 5.97 5.28 12.64
C VAL A 247 4.48 5.24 12.27
N ALA A 248 3.96 4.04 12.00
CA ALA A 248 2.58 3.86 11.59
C ALA A 248 1.59 4.26 12.69
N GLU A 249 0.55 4.98 12.31
CA GLU A 249 -0.66 5.15 13.09
C GLU A 249 -1.63 3.98 12.82
N GLN A 250 -2.68 3.85 13.63
CA GLN A 250 -3.70 2.80 13.45
C GLN A 250 -4.29 2.79 12.04
N SER A 251 -4.55 3.98 11.48
CA SER A 251 -5.06 4.13 10.13
C SER A 251 -4.18 3.47 9.04
N HIS A 252 -2.85 3.45 9.22
CA HIS A 252 -1.94 2.77 8.29
C HIS A 252 -2.10 1.25 8.36
N ILE A 253 -2.26 0.71 9.57
CA ILE A 253 -2.46 -0.73 9.80
C ILE A 253 -3.78 -1.17 9.17
N ASP A 254 -4.86 -0.42 9.42
CA ASP A 254 -6.18 -0.71 8.89
C ASP A 254 -6.20 -0.65 7.35
N GLN A 255 -5.53 0.35 6.75
CA GLN A 255 -5.46 0.49 5.31
C GLN A 255 -4.55 -0.56 4.66
N ALA A 256 -3.47 -0.97 5.30
CA ALA A 256 -2.64 -2.07 4.83
C ALA A 256 -3.42 -3.41 4.85
N GLN A 257 -4.18 -3.67 5.92
CA GLN A 257 -5.04 -4.84 6.02
C GLN A 257 -6.13 -4.84 4.94
N THR A 258 -6.80 -3.71 4.73
CA THR A 258 -7.79 -3.54 3.66
C THR A 258 -7.18 -3.82 2.28
N ALA A 259 -5.98 -3.30 2.00
CA ALA A 259 -5.29 -3.53 0.73
C ALA A 259 -4.94 -5.02 0.53
N LEU A 260 -4.48 -5.71 1.58
CA LEU A 260 -4.22 -7.15 1.54
C LEU A 260 -5.49 -7.97 1.30
N GLU A 261 -6.59 -7.60 1.94
CA GLU A 261 -7.89 -8.23 1.73
C GLU A 261 -8.36 -8.05 0.28
N HIS A 262 -8.26 -6.83 -0.26
CA HIS A 262 -8.65 -6.55 -1.64
C HIS A 262 -7.76 -7.27 -2.66
N LEU A 263 -6.46 -7.42 -2.39
CA LEU A 263 -5.58 -8.27 -3.20
C LEU A 263 -6.03 -9.73 -3.18
N GLN A 264 -6.38 -10.30 -2.02
CA GLN A 264 -6.91 -11.66 -1.93
C GLN A 264 -8.21 -11.82 -2.71
N LEU A 265 -9.16 -10.89 -2.53
CA LEU A 265 -10.43 -10.91 -3.24
C LEU A 265 -10.21 -10.78 -4.76
N THR A 266 -9.30 -9.92 -5.19
CA THR A 266 -8.93 -9.77 -6.61
C THR A 266 -8.40 -11.09 -7.17
N LEU A 267 -7.45 -11.73 -6.50
CA LEU A 267 -6.88 -13.00 -6.97
C LEU A 267 -7.91 -14.12 -7.01
N ALA A 268 -8.84 -14.16 -6.05
CA ALA A 268 -9.90 -15.17 -6.01
C ALA A 268 -10.98 -14.94 -7.08
N LEU A 269 -11.45 -13.69 -7.23
CA LEU A 269 -12.61 -13.37 -8.07
C LEU A 269 -12.24 -13.23 -9.56
N PHE A 270 -10.99 -12.78 -9.85
CA PHE A 270 -10.57 -12.48 -11.22
C PHE A 270 -9.49 -13.44 -11.75
N LYS A 271 -9.32 -14.59 -11.08
CA LYS A 271 -8.35 -15.60 -11.47
C LYS A 271 -8.47 -16.03 -12.95
N ASP A 272 -9.71 -16.16 -13.43
CA ASP A 272 -9.99 -16.56 -14.81
C ASP A 272 -9.63 -15.47 -15.85
N TRP A 273 -9.33 -14.27 -15.42
CA TRP A 273 -8.88 -13.19 -16.30
C TRP A 273 -7.43 -13.34 -16.73
N ASN A 274 -6.64 -14.08 -15.96
CA ASN A 274 -5.25 -14.35 -16.29
C ASN A 274 -4.78 -15.67 -15.68
N SER A 275 -4.37 -16.61 -16.53
CA SER A 275 -3.86 -17.93 -16.11
C SER A 275 -2.50 -17.89 -15.39
N ASN A 276 -1.80 -16.75 -15.42
CA ASN A 276 -0.50 -16.58 -14.76
C ASN A 276 -0.63 -16.25 -13.25
N ILE A 277 -1.85 -16.11 -12.73
CA ILE A 277 -2.05 -15.96 -11.29
C ILE A 277 -1.67 -17.27 -10.60
N SER A 278 -0.70 -17.20 -9.71
CA SER A 278 -0.24 -18.34 -8.93
C SER A 278 -1.17 -18.61 -7.73
N ASP A 279 -1.59 -19.87 -7.56
CA ASP A 279 -2.33 -20.29 -6.35
C ASP A 279 -1.52 -20.04 -5.06
N LYS A 280 -0.19 -20.08 -5.16
CA LYS A 280 0.73 -19.76 -4.07
C LYS A 280 0.51 -18.34 -3.53
N TRP A 281 0.19 -17.38 -4.39
CA TRP A 281 -0.04 -15.98 -3.95
C TRP A 281 -1.23 -15.84 -3.01
N ALA A 282 -2.33 -16.53 -3.28
CA ALA A 282 -3.49 -16.51 -2.40
C ALA A 282 -3.15 -17.04 -0.99
N MET A 283 -2.38 -18.12 -0.91
CA MET A 283 -1.91 -18.69 0.36
C MET A 283 -0.96 -17.75 1.10
N GLN A 284 -0.02 -17.13 0.39
CA GLN A 284 0.95 -16.20 0.98
C GLN A 284 0.27 -14.94 1.51
N LEU A 285 -0.67 -14.36 0.75
CA LEU A 285 -1.46 -13.21 1.20
C LEU A 285 -2.33 -13.57 2.40
N ALA A 286 -2.93 -14.76 2.45
CA ALA A 286 -3.71 -15.21 3.59
C ALA A 286 -2.86 -15.33 4.86
N ALA A 287 -1.69 -15.95 4.76
CA ALA A 287 -0.76 -16.09 5.89
C ALA A 287 -0.26 -14.72 6.38
N PHE A 288 -0.01 -13.79 5.45
CA PHE A 288 0.41 -12.44 5.78
C PHE A 288 -0.73 -11.64 6.44
N LYS A 289 -1.91 -11.64 5.85
CA LYS A 289 -3.10 -10.96 6.37
C LYS A 289 -3.48 -11.45 7.78
N HIS A 290 -3.32 -12.73 8.07
CA HIS A 290 -3.63 -13.30 9.38
C HIS A 290 -2.95 -12.57 10.56
N GLN A 291 -1.75 -11.99 10.37
CA GLN A 291 -1.09 -11.22 11.43
C GLN A 291 -1.74 -9.84 11.64
N PHE A 292 -2.26 -9.22 10.59
CA PHE A 292 -3.07 -8.01 10.69
C PHE A 292 -4.40 -8.29 11.40
N ASP A 293 -5.08 -9.37 10.99
CA ASP A 293 -6.34 -9.80 11.59
C ASP A 293 -6.15 -10.07 13.09
N HIS A 294 -5.08 -10.76 13.47
CA HIS A 294 -4.77 -11.03 14.87
C HIS A 294 -4.59 -9.74 15.69
N LEU A 295 -3.80 -8.78 15.18
CA LEU A 295 -3.65 -7.49 15.86
C LEU A 295 -4.97 -6.73 15.97
N GLN A 296 -5.74 -6.67 14.89
CA GLN A 296 -7.05 -6.02 14.87
C GLN A 296 -8.02 -6.67 15.89
N HIS A 297 -8.02 -8.00 15.99
CA HIS A 297 -8.84 -8.71 16.99
C HIS A 297 -8.48 -8.30 18.41
N LEU A 298 -7.21 -8.26 18.76
CA LEU A 298 -6.75 -7.81 20.08
C LEU A 298 -7.19 -6.36 20.37
N GLN A 299 -7.07 -5.48 19.39
CA GLN A 299 -7.48 -4.07 19.51
C GLN A 299 -9.00 -3.91 19.63
N HIS A 300 -9.79 -4.67 18.86
CA HIS A 300 -11.24 -4.69 18.99
C HIS A 300 -11.67 -5.22 20.35
N MET A 301 -11.01 -6.24 20.86
CA MET A 301 -11.25 -6.71 22.24
C MET A 301 -10.99 -5.62 23.27
N GLN A 302 -9.86 -4.94 23.16
CA GLN A 302 -9.53 -3.84 24.06
C GLN A 302 -10.58 -2.72 24.00
N SER A 303 -11.01 -2.32 22.81
CA SER A 303 -12.00 -1.25 22.63
C SER A 303 -13.41 -1.64 23.03
N THR A 304 -13.81 -2.90 22.77
CA THR A 304 -15.18 -3.39 23.02
C THR A 304 -15.34 -3.90 24.44
N LEU A 305 -14.36 -4.61 24.95
CA LEU A 305 -14.44 -5.32 26.24
C LEU A 305 -13.67 -4.64 27.36
N GLY A 306 -12.69 -3.75 27.04
CA GLY A 306 -11.82 -3.16 28.05
C GLY A 306 -12.55 -2.44 29.18
N ALA A 307 -13.73 -1.84 28.88
CA ALA A 307 -14.56 -1.19 29.88
C ALA A 307 -15.30 -2.20 30.80
N PHE A 308 -15.43 -3.46 30.39
CA PHE A 308 -16.12 -4.51 31.13
C PHE A 308 -15.18 -5.47 31.84
N LEU A 309 -13.90 -5.50 31.43
CA LEU A 309 -12.88 -6.32 32.09
C LEU A 309 -12.54 -5.71 33.45
N GLN A 310 -12.87 -6.42 34.53
CA GLN A 310 -12.65 -5.95 35.89
C GLN A 310 -11.32 -6.42 36.47
N ASN A 311 -10.70 -7.44 35.84
CA ASN A 311 -9.43 -7.96 36.31
C ASN A 311 -8.26 -7.15 35.72
N PRO A 312 -7.44 -6.44 36.53
CA PRO A 312 -6.27 -5.69 36.05
C PRO A 312 -5.28 -6.57 35.32
N THR A 313 -5.07 -7.81 35.71
CA THR A 313 -4.15 -8.75 35.07
C THR A 313 -4.58 -9.08 33.64
N THR A 314 -5.87 -9.29 33.39
CA THR A 314 -6.41 -9.54 32.04
C THR A 314 -6.19 -8.34 31.14
N THR A 315 -6.44 -7.13 31.64
CA THR A 315 -6.23 -5.88 30.90
C THR A 315 -4.75 -5.63 30.59
N GLU A 316 -3.85 -5.88 31.56
CA GLU A 316 -2.40 -5.75 31.35
C GLU A 316 -1.86 -6.77 30.34
N ASN A 317 -2.34 -8.02 30.40
CA ASN A 317 -1.95 -9.06 29.46
C ASN A 317 -2.40 -8.72 28.04
N LEU A 318 -3.64 -8.27 27.86
CA LEU A 318 -4.14 -7.84 26.55
C LEU A 318 -3.31 -6.67 25.98
N ALA A 319 -2.93 -5.71 26.80
CA ALA A 319 -2.06 -4.61 26.36
C ALA A 319 -0.66 -5.11 25.93
N LYS A 320 -0.08 -6.08 26.65
CA LYS A 320 1.20 -6.72 26.28
C LYS A 320 1.07 -7.49 24.97
N ASP A 321 -0.02 -8.22 24.78
CA ASP A 321 -0.26 -8.99 23.56
C ASP A 321 -0.40 -8.08 22.33
N ILE A 322 -1.06 -6.92 22.47
CA ILE A 322 -1.15 -5.90 21.42
C ILE A 322 0.24 -5.37 21.05
N LEU A 323 1.05 -4.99 22.04
CA LEU A 323 2.42 -4.50 21.77
C LEU A 323 3.28 -5.57 21.08
N TYR A 324 3.20 -6.81 21.54
CA TYR A 324 3.92 -7.93 20.92
C TYR A 324 3.45 -8.19 19.48
N ALA A 325 2.13 -8.14 19.23
CA ALA A 325 1.58 -8.31 17.88
C ALA A 325 2.00 -7.17 16.95
N GLN A 326 2.07 -5.92 17.43
CA GLN A 326 2.58 -4.76 16.67
C GLN A 326 4.06 -4.93 16.29
N GLU A 327 4.91 -5.32 17.24
CA GLU A 327 6.33 -5.58 16.99
C GLU A 327 6.52 -6.72 15.97
N LYS A 328 5.78 -7.82 16.16
CA LYS A 328 5.78 -8.95 15.22
C LYS A 328 5.37 -8.54 13.82
N LEU A 329 4.32 -7.72 13.69
CA LEU A 329 3.87 -7.17 12.42
C LEU A 329 4.96 -6.31 11.76
N GLY A 330 5.60 -5.39 12.51
CA GLY A 330 6.71 -4.56 12.05
C GLY A 330 7.90 -5.37 11.50
N ASN A 331 8.18 -6.54 12.09
CA ASN A 331 9.20 -7.46 11.59
C ASN A 331 8.74 -8.26 10.37
N LEU A 332 7.48 -8.67 10.34
CA LEU A 332 6.90 -9.47 9.27
C LEU A 332 6.86 -8.70 7.94
N VAL A 333 6.46 -7.42 7.96
CA VAL A 333 6.40 -6.58 6.74
C VAL A 333 7.76 -6.39 6.08
N LYS A 334 8.85 -6.49 6.86
CA LYS A 334 10.25 -6.40 6.40
C LYS A 334 10.85 -7.75 6.01
N SER A 335 10.16 -8.85 6.26
CA SER A 335 10.72 -10.18 5.99
C SER A 335 11.02 -10.35 4.51
N THR A 336 12.14 -11.01 4.20
CA THR A 336 12.54 -11.33 2.82
C THR A 336 11.41 -11.99 2.03
N GLN A 337 10.63 -12.87 2.66
CA GLN A 337 9.51 -13.56 2.03
C GLN A 337 8.42 -12.58 1.57
N ASN A 338 8.01 -11.62 2.43
CA ASN A 338 6.98 -10.65 2.09
C ASN A 338 7.48 -9.60 1.10
N VAL A 339 8.74 -9.17 1.21
CA VAL A 339 9.35 -8.27 0.22
C VAL A 339 9.40 -8.94 -1.15
N HIS A 340 9.74 -10.22 -1.26
CA HIS A 340 9.65 -10.98 -2.52
C HIS A 340 8.22 -10.99 -3.05
N HIS A 341 7.24 -11.19 -2.18
CA HIS A 341 5.84 -11.19 -2.57
C HIS A 341 5.39 -9.82 -3.14
N TYR A 342 5.82 -8.71 -2.51
CA TYR A 342 5.56 -7.38 -3.08
C TYR A 342 6.18 -7.21 -4.47
N LEU A 343 7.41 -7.68 -4.66
CA LEU A 343 8.08 -7.64 -5.96
C LEU A 343 7.38 -8.53 -7.00
N GLU A 344 6.90 -9.73 -6.64
CA GLU A 344 6.12 -10.61 -7.52
C GLU A 344 4.84 -9.92 -8.01
N LEU A 345 4.06 -9.29 -7.11
CA LEU A 345 2.85 -8.56 -7.45
C LEU A 345 3.14 -7.32 -8.30
N LEU A 346 4.21 -6.58 -8.01
CA LEU A 346 4.67 -5.47 -8.84
C LEU A 346 5.08 -5.95 -10.23
N THR A 347 5.83 -7.06 -10.33
CA THR A 347 6.21 -7.67 -11.61
C THR A 347 4.97 -8.01 -12.43
N PHE A 348 3.99 -8.66 -11.82
CA PHE A 348 2.74 -8.99 -12.48
C PHE A 348 2.00 -7.75 -12.98
N SER A 349 1.90 -6.70 -12.16
CA SER A 349 1.19 -5.48 -12.51
C SER A 349 1.83 -4.69 -13.66
N LEU A 350 3.14 -4.88 -13.89
CA LEU A 350 3.92 -4.18 -14.92
C LEU A 350 4.21 -5.04 -16.16
N SER A 351 3.85 -6.33 -16.12
CA SER A 351 4.05 -7.22 -17.27
C SER A 351 2.95 -7.02 -18.31
N SER A 352 3.30 -7.18 -19.59
CA SER A 352 2.33 -7.28 -20.67
C SER A 352 1.64 -8.64 -20.63
N HIS A 353 0.34 -8.67 -20.77
CA HIS A 353 -0.46 -9.88 -20.76
C HIS A 353 -1.23 -10.03 -22.08
N ASP A 354 -0.55 -10.57 -23.07
CA ASP A 354 -1.16 -10.90 -24.37
C ASP A 354 -1.91 -12.24 -24.29
N GLN A 355 -3.10 -12.21 -23.70
CA GLN A 355 -3.96 -13.40 -23.69
C GLN A 355 -5.20 -13.18 -24.56
N VAL A 356 -5.47 -14.14 -25.44
CA VAL A 356 -6.74 -14.19 -26.19
C VAL A 356 -7.86 -14.50 -25.22
N GLN A 357 -8.74 -13.53 -24.99
CA GLN A 357 -9.88 -13.70 -24.14
C GLN A 357 -10.94 -14.61 -24.77
N LYS A 358 -11.46 -15.54 -23.98
CA LYS A 358 -12.58 -16.42 -24.38
C LYS A 358 -13.94 -15.71 -24.34
N GLN A 359 -14.08 -14.65 -23.59
CA GLN A 359 -15.31 -13.89 -23.38
C GLN A 359 -15.04 -12.38 -23.39
N ASP A 360 -16.02 -11.58 -23.88
CA ASP A 360 -15.95 -10.14 -23.72
C ASP A 360 -16.16 -9.74 -22.25
N LEU A 361 -15.59 -8.61 -21.86
CA LEU A 361 -15.55 -8.13 -20.48
C LEU A 361 -16.95 -7.90 -19.88
N LYS A 362 -17.93 -7.47 -20.71
CA LYS A 362 -19.31 -7.22 -20.27
C LYS A 362 -20.03 -8.53 -19.96
N THR A 363 -19.88 -9.54 -20.80
CA THR A 363 -20.45 -10.88 -20.57
C THR A 363 -19.83 -11.52 -19.34
N TYR A 364 -18.51 -11.39 -19.16
CA TYR A 364 -17.83 -11.88 -17.96
C TYR A 364 -18.37 -11.21 -16.70
N ALA A 365 -18.44 -9.88 -16.67
CA ALA A 365 -18.95 -9.13 -15.53
C ALA A 365 -20.39 -9.52 -15.17
N HIS A 366 -21.24 -9.71 -16.19
CA HIS A 366 -22.62 -10.16 -16.01
C HIS A 366 -22.67 -11.54 -15.34
N ASN A 367 -21.96 -12.52 -15.90
CA ASN A 367 -21.96 -13.89 -15.39
C ASN A 367 -21.38 -13.98 -13.98
N THR A 368 -20.32 -13.22 -13.70
CA THR A 368 -19.69 -13.18 -12.37
C THR A 368 -20.66 -12.61 -11.33
N LEU A 369 -21.33 -11.49 -11.63
CA LEU A 369 -22.32 -10.91 -10.72
C LEU A 369 -23.51 -11.86 -10.49
N GLN A 370 -24.06 -12.47 -11.55
CA GLN A 370 -25.14 -13.45 -11.40
C GLN A 370 -24.73 -14.63 -10.51
N ASN A 371 -23.52 -15.15 -10.70
CA ASN A 371 -23.00 -16.24 -9.87
C ASN A 371 -22.85 -15.83 -8.40
N GLN A 372 -22.33 -14.63 -8.14
CA GLN A 372 -22.19 -14.12 -6.77
C GLN A 372 -23.56 -13.91 -6.10
N TYR A 373 -24.55 -13.37 -6.80
CA TYR A 373 -25.92 -13.26 -6.28
C TYR A 373 -26.50 -14.62 -5.93
N ARG A 374 -26.28 -15.63 -6.80
CA ARG A 374 -26.75 -17.00 -6.54
C ARG A 374 -26.05 -17.59 -5.32
N GLN A 375 -24.73 -17.48 -5.22
CA GLN A 375 -23.96 -17.97 -4.07
C GLN A 375 -24.38 -17.28 -2.75
N LEU A 376 -24.66 -15.98 -2.79
CA LEU A 376 -25.16 -15.26 -1.63
C LEU A 376 -26.55 -15.75 -1.20
N GLN A 377 -27.47 -16.01 -2.15
CA GLN A 377 -28.78 -16.58 -1.86
C GLN A 377 -28.67 -17.99 -1.28
N GLU A 378 -27.80 -18.84 -1.83
CA GLU A 378 -27.54 -20.19 -1.32
C GLU A 378 -26.96 -20.13 0.11
N SER A 379 -26.02 -19.22 0.37
CA SER A 379 -25.45 -19.02 1.70
C SER A 379 -26.47 -18.51 2.71
N LEU A 380 -27.36 -17.60 2.31
CA LEU A 380 -28.46 -17.14 3.18
C LEU A 380 -29.44 -18.27 3.51
N ASN A 381 -29.80 -19.09 2.53
CA ASN A 381 -30.71 -20.22 2.77
C ASN A 381 -30.08 -21.31 3.67
N ALA A 382 -28.75 -21.41 3.71
CA ALA A 382 -28.01 -22.35 4.55
C ALA A 382 -27.61 -21.76 5.90
N ALA A 383 -27.81 -20.45 6.12
CA ALA A 383 -27.40 -19.77 7.32
C ALA A 383 -28.32 -20.17 8.49
N ASP A 384 -27.69 -20.50 9.63
CA ASP A 384 -28.35 -20.91 10.87
C ASP A 384 -27.66 -20.21 12.05
N ILE A 385 -28.43 -19.51 12.88
CA ILE A 385 -27.97 -18.78 14.05
C ILE A 385 -27.25 -19.73 15.07
N SER A 386 -27.63 -20.99 15.09
CA SER A 386 -26.99 -21.99 15.96
C SER A 386 -25.63 -22.49 15.41
N HIS A 387 -25.31 -22.18 14.15
CA HIS A 387 -24.09 -22.61 13.45
C HIS A 387 -23.29 -21.41 12.93
N PHE A 388 -22.43 -20.85 13.77
CA PHE A 388 -21.65 -19.64 13.46
C PHE A 388 -20.83 -19.75 12.16
N GLU A 389 -20.31 -20.94 11.81
CA GLU A 389 -19.59 -21.15 10.55
C GLU A 389 -20.43 -20.82 9.32
N SER A 390 -21.76 -21.07 9.35
CA SER A 390 -22.66 -20.75 8.24
C SER A 390 -22.85 -19.23 8.07
N LEU A 391 -22.83 -18.50 9.18
CA LEU A 391 -22.93 -17.04 9.19
C LEU A 391 -21.62 -16.39 8.73
N ASP A 392 -20.47 -16.99 9.07
CA ASP A 392 -19.16 -16.53 8.56
C ASP A 392 -19.07 -16.68 7.04
N VAL A 393 -19.58 -17.80 6.49
CA VAL A 393 -19.67 -17.98 5.03
C VAL A 393 -20.57 -16.92 4.41
N LEU A 394 -21.74 -16.63 5.01
CA LEU A 394 -22.65 -15.58 4.54
C LEU A 394 -21.96 -14.21 4.54
N ALA A 395 -21.33 -13.83 5.63
CA ALA A 395 -20.61 -12.57 5.77
C ALA A 395 -19.47 -12.45 4.72
N GLN A 396 -18.76 -13.54 4.45
CA GLN A 396 -17.73 -13.58 3.42
C GLN A 396 -18.31 -13.37 2.01
N LYS A 397 -19.48 -13.96 1.70
CA LYS A 397 -20.13 -13.76 0.38
C LYS A 397 -20.61 -12.32 0.19
N ILE A 398 -21.10 -11.66 1.23
CA ILE A 398 -21.42 -10.23 1.22
C ILE A 398 -20.17 -9.41 0.90
N LYS A 399 -19.06 -9.69 1.57
CA LYS A 399 -17.79 -9.01 1.39
C LYS A 399 -17.26 -9.18 -0.05
N GLU A 400 -17.26 -10.38 -0.60
CA GLU A 400 -16.89 -10.67 -1.99
C GLU A 400 -17.73 -9.84 -2.98
N LEU A 401 -19.04 -9.84 -2.80
CA LEU A 401 -19.94 -9.07 -3.67
C LEU A 401 -19.73 -7.56 -3.48
N LYS A 402 -19.58 -7.08 -2.25
CA LYS A 402 -19.34 -5.66 -1.96
C LYS A 402 -18.06 -5.15 -2.64
N PHE A 403 -17.00 -5.95 -2.65
CA PHE A 403 -15.76 -5.62 -3.33
C PHE A 403 -15.90 -5.62 -4.86
N SER A 404 -16.48 -6.68 -5.43
CA SER A 404 -16.54 -6.85 -6.88
C SER A 404 -17.60 -5.98 -7.56
N PHE A 405 -18.69 -5.66 -6.87
CA PHE A 405 -19.84 -4.96 -7.43
C PHE A 405 -19.48 -3.61 -8.08
N PRO A 406 -18.79 -2.66 -7.42
CA PRO A 406 -18.44 -1.39 -8.04
C PRO A 406 -17.49 -1.58 -9.24
N ILE A 407 -16.56 -2.52 -9.17
CA ILE A 407 -15.60 -2.81 -10.25
C ILE A 407 -16.35 -3.34 -11.47
N LEU A 408 -17.12 -4.40 -11.32
CA LEU A 408 -17.82 -5.06 -12.42
C LEU A 408 -18.93 -4.20 -13.00
N THR A 409 -19.60 -3.39 -12.19
CA THR A 409 -20.67 -2.50 -12.67
C THR A 409 -20.14 -1.25 -13.36
N SER A 410 -18.87 -0.88 -13.16
CA SER A 410 -18.25 0.29 -13.82
C SER A 410 -18.26 0.18 -15.35
N ILE A 411 -18.34 -1.05 -15.90
CA ILE A 411 -18.43 -1.28 -17.36
C ILE A 411 -19.79 -0.89 -17.95
N TYR A 412 -20.82 -0.73 -17.11
CA TYR A 412 -22.17 -0.41 -17.55
C TYR A 412 -22.47 1.08 -17.35
N ASP A 413 -23.14 1.70 -18.32
CA ASP A 413 -23.62 3.09 -18.20
C ASP A 413 -24.96 3.11 -17.44
N VAL A 414 -24.94 2.90 -16.13
CA VAL A 414 -26.16 2.77 -15.32
C VAL A 414 -26.41 4.02 -14.49
N LYS A 415 -27.49 4.70 -14.82
CA LYS A 415 -28.08 5.73 -13.95
C LYS A 415 -28.78 5.01 -12.78
N ASN A 416 -28.41 5.29 -11.53
CA ASN A 416 -29.01 4.75 -10.29
C ASN A 416 -28.29 3.59 -9.59
N LEU A 417 -26.99 3.36 -9.83
CA LEU A 417 -26.19 2.42 -9.02
C LEU A 417 -26.27 2.70 -7.51
N GLN A 418 -26.43 3.97 -7.11
CA GLN A 418 -26.53 4.38 -5.69
C GLN A 418 -27.66 3.69 -4.91
N LYS A 419 -28.77 3.31 -5.57
CA LYS A 419 -29.87 2.61 -4.88
C LYS A 419 -29.53 1.16 -4.54
N TYR A 420 -28.73 0.51 -5.39
CA TYR A 420 -28.26 -0.86 -5.14
C TYR A 420 -27.12 -0.89 -4.13
N SER A 421 -26.24 0.11 -4.18
CA SER A 421 -25.11 0.20 -3.27
C SER A 421 -25.54 0.44 -1.82
N LYS A 422 -26.67 1.10 -1.54
CA LYS A 422 -27.13 1.34 -0.16
C LYS A 422 -27.45 0.03 0.56
N ALA A 423 -28.34 -0.80 0.01
CA ALA A 423 -28.72 -2.07 0.66
C ALA A 423 -27.53 -3.02 0.80
N LEU A 424 -26.59 -3.01 -0.17
CA LEU A 424 -25.35 -3.77 -0.07
C LEU A 424 -24.42 -3.21 1.02
N ASN A 425 -24.39 -1.89 1.19
CA ASN A 425 -23.63 -1.27 2.29
C ASN A 425 -24.21 -1.63 3.67
N ASP A 426 -25.55 -1.62 3.78
CA ASP A 426 -26.24 -2.00 5.03
C ASP A 426 -25.96 -3.47 5.38
N ALA A 427 -26.01 -4.39 4.39
CA ALA A 427 -25.64 -5.79 4.58
C ALA A 427 -24.14 -5.97 4.94
N GLN A 428 -23.25 -5.22 4.29
CA GLN A 428 -21.82 -5.24 4.63
C GLN A 428 -21.55 -4.73 6.05
N GLN A 429 -22.25 -3.68 6.47
CA GLN A 429 -22.12 -3.16 7.82
C GLN A 429 -22.56 -4.20 8.86
N ALA A 430 -23.71 -4.85 8.62
CA ALA A 430 -24.19 -5.92 9.50
C ALA A 430 -23.23 -7.11 9.56
N ALA A 431 -22.65 -7.50 8.41
CA ALA A 431 -21.64 -8.56 8.34
C ALA A 431 -20.36 -8.20 9.14
N HIS A 432 -19.90 -6.96 9.01
CA HIS A 432 -18.73 -6.47 9.74
C HIS A 432 -18.96 -6.44 11.26
N GLU A 433 -20.10 -5.91 11.70
CA GLU A 433 -20.47 -5.87 13.13
C GLU A 433 -20.59 -7.28 13.71
N TYR A 434 -21.20 -8.22 12.99
CA TYR A 434 -21.27 -9.61 13.37
C TYR A 434 -19.88 -10.24 13.52
N GLN A 435 -19.00 -10.08 12.50
CA GLN A 435 -17.66 -10.68 12.51
C GLN A 435 -16.79 -10.17 13.65
N ILE A 436 -16.88 -8.89 14.01
CA ILE A 436 -16.16 -8.34 15.17
C ILE A 436 -16.57 -9.08 16.45
N LEU A 437 -17.87 -9.27 16.68
CA LEU A 437 -18.36 -9.94 17.87
C LEU A 437 -18.05 -11.44 17.88
N ALA A 438 -18.21 -12.11 16.74
CA ALA A 438 -17.90 -13.53 16.60
C ALA A 438 -16.43 -13.81 16.90
N THR A 439 -15.53 -12.98 16.39
CA THR A 439 -14.10 -13.13 16.64
C THR A 439 -13.74 -12.83 18.09
N SER A 440 -14.37 -11.82 18.71
CA SER A 440 -14.18 -11.50 20.12
C SER A 440 -14.68 -12.64 21.04
N ALA A 441 -15.79 -13.26 20.68
CA ALA A 441 -16.33 -14.41 21.42
C ALA A 441 -15.40 -15.64 21.30
N ALA A 442 -14.91 -15.94 20.09
CA ALA A 442 -13.99 -17.05 19.87
C ALA A 442 -12.67 -16.88 20.66
N TYR A 443 -12.11 -15.68 20.67
CA TYR A 443 -10.90 -15.40 21.45
C TYR A 443 -11.16 -15.53 22.97
N SER A 444 -12.28 -14.99 23.46
CA SER A 444 -12.63 -15.08 24.89
C SER A 444 -12.81 -16.51 25.36
N GLN A 445 -13.22 -17.43 24.48
CA GLN A 445 -13.31 -18.86 24.76
C GLN A 445 -11.94 -19.55 24.86
N GLN A 446 -10.94 -19.04 24.16
CA GLN A 446 -9.56 -19.58 24.11
C GLN A 446 -8.67 -19.01 25.23
N THR A 447 -9.09 -17.91 25.85
CA THR A 447 -8.33 -17.25 26.92
C THR A 447 -8.83 -17.78 28.27
N GLU A 448 -7.92 -18.06 29.21
CA GLU A 448 -8.29 -18.36 30.60
C GLU A 448 -8.87 -17.10 31.23
N LEU A 449 -10.21 -17.01 31.22
CA LEU A 449 -10.95 -15.94 31.89
C LEU A 449 -11.08 -16.21 33.35
N GLU A 450 -10.79 -15.22 34.18
CA GLU A 450 -11.08 -15.24 35.59
C GLU A 450 -12.62 -15.18 35.84
N ALA A 451 -13.06 -15.67 36.98
CA ALA A 451 -14.49 -15.73 37.30
C ALA A 451 -15.20 -14.37 37.19
N SER A 452 -14.50 -13.27 37.46
CA SER A 452 -14.99 -11.89 37.31
C SER A 452 -15.30 -11.50 35.87
N ASP A 453 -14.67 -12.16 34.87
CA ASP A 453 -14.76 -11.81 33.46
C ASP A 453 -15.78 -12.70 32.71
N TRP A 454 -16.33 -13.72 33.34
CA TRP A 454 -17.35 -14.61 32.74
C TRP A 454 -18.62 -13.87 32.30
N PHE A 455 -18.94 -12.76 32.95
CA PHE A 455 -20.03 -11.88 32.51
C PHE A 455 -19.85 -11.39 31.09
N VAL A 456 -18.60 -11.12 30.70
CA VAL A 456 -18.26 -10.65 29.36
C VAL A 456 -18.61 -11.69 28.30
N LEU A 457 -18.35 -12.98 28.58
CA LEU A 457 -18.68 -14.06 27.66
C LEU A 457 -20.21 -14.18 27.47
N GLY A 458 -20.98 -14.11 28.54
CA GLY A 458 -22.45 -14.10 28.47
C GLY A 458 -23.01 -12.91 27.69
N TRP A 459 -22.44 -11.73 27.91
CA TRP A 459 -22.80 -10.51 27.15
C TRP A 459 -22.47 -10.62 25.66
N LEU A 460 -21.28 -11.14 25.32
CA LEU A 460 -20.87 -11.38 23.92
C LEU A 460 -21.80 -12.35 23.23
N THR A 461 -22.16 -13.48 23.90
CA THR A 461 -23.06 -14.49 23.33
C THR A 461 -24.43 -13.87 23.02
N ALA A 462 -25.01 -13.14 23.95
CA ALA A 462 -26.30 -12.49 23.78
C ALA A 462 -26.27 -11.42 22.67
N LYS A 463 -25.17 -10.67 22.56
CA LYS A 463 -24.98 -9.71 21.49
C LYS A 463 -24.81 -10.38 20.12
N LEU A 464 -24.07 -11.48 20.08
CA LEU A 464 -23.82 -12.23 18.86
C LEU A 464 -25.12 -12.73 18.21
N GLU A 465 -26.07 -13.22 18.99
CA GLU A 465 -27.40 -13.63 18.50
C GLU A 465 -28.13 -12.45 17.84
N VAL A 466 -28.17 -11.28 18.49
CA VAL A 466 -28.82 -10.08 17.96
C VAL A 466 -28.16 -9.61 16.65
N TYR A 467 -26.84 -9.70 16.53
CA TYR A 467 -26.13 -9.28 15.32
C TYR A 467 -26.19 -10.33 14.21
N ALA A 468 -26.35 -11.61 14.55
CA ALA A 468 -26.66 -12.68 13.62
C ALA A 468 -28.03 -12.43 12.95
N ASP A 469 -29.06 -12.10 13.75
CA ASP A 469 -30.38 -11.71 13.21
C ASP A 469 -30.31 -10.51 12.28
N LYS A 470 -29.57 -9.47 12.67
CA LYS A 470 -29.36 -8.27 11.83
C LYS A 470 -28.66 -8.61 10.51
N LEU A 471 -27.66 -9.51 10.54
CA LEU A 471 -26.96 -9.96 9.35
C LEU A 471 -27.91 -10.65 8.37
N LEU A 472 -28.74 -11.57 8.88
CA LEU A 472 -29.75 -12.29 8.10
C LEU A 472 -30.77 -11.30 7.47
N GLU A 473 -31.36 -10.44 8.31
CA GLU A 473 -32.36 -9.45 7.88
C GLU A 473 -31.80 -8.49 6.83
N ALA A 474 -30.61 -7.92 7.06
CA ALA A 474 -29.99 -7.00 6.11
C ALA A 474 -29.65 -7.68 4.77
N THR A 475 -29.26 -8.97 4.82
CA THR A 475 -28.98 -9.77 3.61
C THR A 475 -30.26 -10.07 2.84
N GLU A 476 -31.35 -10.43 3.53
CA GLU A 476 -32.66 -10.62 2.91
C GLU A 476 -33.14 -9.33 2.24
N GLN A 477 -33.08 -8.20 2.94
CA GLN A 477 -33.45 -6.89 2.41
C GLN A 477 -32.65 -6.53 1.15
N PHE A 478 -31.35 -6.83 1.14
CA PHE A 478 -30.52 -6.65 -0.05
C PHE A 478 -31.00 -7.53 -1.21
N LEU A 479 -31.24 -8.82 -1.00
CA LEU A 479 -31.63 -9.78 -2.04
C LEU A 479 -33.04 -9.55 -2.61
N VAL A 480 -33.97 -8.99 -1.81
CA VAL A 480 -35.33 -8.60 -2.30
C VAL A 480 -35.35 -7.21 -2.94
N SER A 481 -34.31 -6.39 -2.72
CA SER A 481 -34.13 -5.13 -3.43
C SER A 481 -34.03 -5.39 -4.94
N ARG A 482 -34.44 -4.40 -5.77
CA ARG A 482 -34.42 -4.57 -7.23
C ARG A 482 -33.07 -5.03 -7.73
N LYS A 483 -33.00 -6.21 -8.34
CA LYS A 483 -31.78 -6.75 -8.91
C LYS A 483 -31.22 -5.81 -9.97
N PHE A 484 -29.94 -5.53 -9.94
CA PHE A 484 -29.21 -4.77 -10.96
C PHE A 484 -29.26 -5.50 -12.31
N LEU A 485 -29.19 -6.83 -12.27
CA LEU A 485 -29.32 -7.72 -13.43
C LEU A 485 -30.73 -8.28 -13.45
N LYS A 486 -31.50 -7.92 -14.50
CA LYS A 486 -32.77 -8.60 -14.84
C LYS A 486 -32.46 -9.79 -15.74
#